data_2395bb0e9684bb08e0f502db8fcad1e3
#
_entry.id   2395bb0e9684bb08e0f502db8fcad1e3
#
_cell.length_a   1.000
_cell.length_b   1.000
_cell.length_c   1.000
_cell.angle_alpha   90.00
_cell.angle_beta   90.00
_cell.angle_gamma   90.00
#
_symmetry.space_group_name_H-M   'P 1'
#
loop_
_entity.id
_entity.type
_entity.pdbx_description
1 polymer ?
#
loop_
_entity_poly.entity_id
_entity_poly.type
_entity_poly.pdbx_seq_one_letter_code
_entity_poly.pdbx_strand_id
1 'polypeptide(L)'
;MKGNDGMPNTPEMSEAKRALLEKYLRGELPPSAMAVSTITKRTQENHAPSSRTDFGISLVPIQTGGSRRPFFYLHVHWIGGAFYSFSLAQVLGSDQPLYVINPAKFDDAQVPPTIEAMAAAYIKLMRSVQPEGPYLLGGFCAGGLLAYEITQQLRAAGQAVDLLVLIDPMAGPIRLIRLLGGFTRRVGNLLRLSPAKQLDWFLRMRYVSRILRRSKDENTEHVNKLMRRWRDEHPRRFSLIPAAGALRQDWMAIFVWSVSAYLPRQYAGKMTYFFARDNHDSRNLWWGKVAETENVEIYCVPGTHETCRTEYLHDLAQQLSLCLRKVQVL
;
A
#
# COMPACT_ATOMS: atom_id res chain seq x y z
N MET A 1 1.38 -0.76 -54.26
CA MET A 1 2.39 -1.00 -53.21
C MET A 1 1.70 -0.76 -51.87
N LYS A 2 1.48 -1.82 -51.13
CA LYS A 2 0.75 -1.81 -49.82
C LYS A 2 1.73 -1.53 -48.71
N GLY A 3 1.53 -0.45 -47.97
CA GLY A 3 2.20 -0.16 -46.72
C GLY A 3 1.52 -0.94 -45.58
N ASN A 4 2.28 -1.70 -44.87
CA ASN A 4 1.86 -2.54 -43.74
C ASN A 4 2.13 -1.74 -42.46
N ASP A 5 1.09 -1.13 -41.89
CA ASP A 5 1.20 -0.47 -40.58
C ASP A 5 1.16 -1.52 -39.50
N GLY A 6 2.32 -1.79 -38.91
CA GLY A 6 2.50 -2.70 -37.80
C GLY A 6 1.88 -2.16 -36.50
N MET A 7 0.92 -2.89 -35.95
CA MET A 7 0.44 -2.69 -34.59
C MET A 7 1.58 -2.94 -33.57
N PRO A 8 1.64 -2.17 -32.46
CA PRO A 8 2.63 -2.41 -31.43
C PRO A 8 2.35 -3.75 -30.74
N ASN A 9 3.37 -4.62 -30.73
CA ASN A 9 3.40 -5.91 -30.07
C ASN A 9 3.12 -5.73 -28.57
N THR A 10 2.04 -6.31 -28.09
CA THR A 10 1.85 -6.62 -26.68
C THR A 10 2.98 -7.55 -26.24
N PRO A 11 3.69 -7.29 -25.11
CA PRO A 11 4.77 -8.16 -24.68
C PRO A 11 4.21 -9.55 -24.40
N GLU A 12 4.58 -10.52 -25.23
CA GLU A 12 4.26 -11.92 -25.02
C GLU A 12 4.86 -12.37 -23.69
N MET A 13 4.00 -12.84 -22.83
CA MET A 13 4.42 -13.45 -21.57
C MET A 13 5.37 -14.63 -21.87
N SER A 14 6.58 -14.61 -21.32
CA SER A 14 7.58 -15.65 -21.56
C SER A 14 7.00 -17.04 -21.27
N GLU A 15 7.44 -18.06 -22.02
CA GLU A 15 6.98 -19.46 -21.85
C GLU A 15 7.14 -19.94 -20.40
N ALA A 16 8.19 -19.51 -19.70
CA ALA A 16 8.38 -19.80 -18.30
C ALA A 16 7.29 -19.21 -17.41
N LYS A 17 6.81 -17.99 -17.69
CA LYS A 17 5.69 -17.39 -16.96
C LYS A 17 4.36 -18.06 -17.27
N ARG A 18 4.14 -18.51 -18.52
CA ARG A 18 2.97 -19.31 -18.89
C ARG A 18 2.94 -20.66 -18.19
N ALA A 19 4.06 -21.39 -18.20
CA ALA A 19 4.20 -22.68 -17.53
C ALA A 19 4.00 -22.57 -16.01
N LEU A 20 4.48 -21.49 -15.39
CA LEU A 20 4.29 -21.24 -13.97
C LEU A 20 2.82 -20.91 -13.64
N LEU A 21 2.14 -20.13 -14.47
CA LEU A 21 0.73 -19.80 -14.34
C LEU A 21 -0.15 -21.04 -14.54
N GLU A 22 0.15 -21.89 -15.52
CA GLU A 22 -0.55 -23.14 -15.74
C GLU A 22 -0.41 -24.13 -14.57
N LYS A 23 0.80 -24.26 -14.01
CA LYS A 23 1.03 -25.05 -12.80
C LYS A 23 0.26 -24.49 -11.59
N TYR A 24 0.19 -23.17 -11.46
CA TYR A 24 -0.61 -22.50 -10.44
C TYR A 24 -2.11 -22.81 -10.60
N LEU A 25 -2.63 -22.72 -11.83
CA LEU A 25 -4.05 -22.99 -12.13
C LEU A 25 -4.42 -24.46 -11.98
N ARG A 26 -3.46 -25.39 -12.16
CA ARG A 26 -3.66 -26.84 -11.94
C ARG A 26 -3.42 -27.26 -10.50
N GLY A 27 -3.01 -26.37 -9.60
CA GLY A 27 -2.68 -26.72 -8.21
C GLY A 27 -1.36 -27.52 -8.07
N GLU A 28 -0.55 -27.57 -9.11
CA GLU A 28 0.71 -28.34 -9.18
C GLU A 28 1.93 -27.48 -8.84
N LEU A 29 1.86 -26.68 -7.76
CA LEU A 29 3.00 -25.93 -7.31
C LEU A 29 4.07 -26.83 -6.66
N PRO A 30 5.40 -26.52 -6.84
CA PRO A 30 6.44 -27.30 -6.21
C PRO A 30 6.29 -27.31 -4.68
N PRO A 31 6.81 -28.32 -3.96
CA PRO A 31 6.64 -28.50 -2.51
C PRO A 31 6.97 -27.27 -1.66
N SER A 32 7.85 -26.38 -2.13
CA SER A 32 8.17 -25.10 -1.50
C SER A 32 6.97 -24.12 -1.47
N ALA A 33 6.06 -24.18 -2.45
CA ALA A 33 4.84 -23.37 -2.45
C ALA A 33 3.73 -24.02 -1.61
N MET A 34 3.70 -25.35 -1.51
CA MET A 34 2.84 -26.08 -0.56
C MET A 34 3.28 -25.83 0.90
N ALA A 35 4.59 -25.69 1.15
CA ALA A 35 5.09 -25.33 2.48
C ALA A 35 4.52 -23.98 2.95
N VAL A 36 4.34 -23.02 2.04
CA VAL A 36 3.70 -21.73 2.36
C VAL A 36 2.23 -21.90 2.73
N SER A 37 1.49 -22.73 2.01
CA SER A 37 0.09 -23.05 2.32
C SER A 37 -0.04 -23.83 3.65
N THR A 38 0.87 -24.76 3.91
CA THR A 38 0.92 -25.56 5.15
C THR A 38 1.45 -24.73 6.34
N ILE A 39 2.40 -23.82 6.11
CA ILE A 39 2.86 -22.87 7.12
C ILE A 39 1.71 -21.92 7.49
N THR A 40 0.95 -21.41 6.51
CA THR A 40 -0.20 -20.53 6.80
C THR A 40 -1.29 -21.28 7.58
N LYS A 41 -1.59 -22.57 7.29
CA LYS A 41 -2.50 -23.40 8.07
C LYS A 41 -1.93 -23.75 9.44
N ARG A 42 -0.66 -24.18 9.52
CA ARG A 42 -0.02 -24.58 10.79
C ARG A 42 0.23 -23.39 11.71
N THR A 43 0.50 -22.20 11.17
CA THR A 43 0.64 -20.97 11.97
C THR A 43 -0.73 -20.47 12.45
N GLN A 44 -1.82 -20.78 11.75
CA GLN A 44 -3.17 -20.49 12.25
C GLN A 44 -3.62 -21.45 13.37
N GLU A 45 -3.08 -22.66 13.42
CA GLU A 45 -3.45 -23.66 14.46
C GLU A 45 -2.64 -23.55 15.76
N ASN A 46 -1.43 -22.95 15.72
CA ASN A 46 -0.50 -22.91 16.86
C ASN A 46 -0.25 -21.53 17.46
N HIS A 47 -0.90 -20.45 16.97
CA HIS A 47 -0.86 -19.16 17.61
C HIS A 47 -2.20 -18.90 18.29
N ALA A 48 -2.10 -18.46 19.56
CA ALA A 48 -3.22 -17.88 20.30
C ALA A 48 -4.06 -16.96 19.42
N PRO A 49 -5.39 -16.82 19.64
CA PRO A 49 -6.33 -16.21 18.70
C PRO A 49 -5.76 -14.91 18.20
N SER A 50 -5.44 -14.86 16.89
CA SER A 50 -5.10 -13.63 16.23
C SER A 50 -6.21 -12.65 16.56
N SER A 51 -5.92 -11.64 17.35
CA SER A 51 -6.85 -10.56 17.63
C SER A 51 -7.19 -9.93 16.28
N ARG A 52 -8.26 -10.44 15.65
CA ARG A 52 -8.87 -9.75 14.52
C ARG A 52 -9.29 -8.40 15.06
N THR A 53 -8.55 -7.39 14.66
CA THR A 53 -9.02 -6.03 14.90
C THR A 53 -10.29 -5.82 14.08
N ASP A 54 -11.16 -4.91 14.53
CA ASP A 54 -12.43 -4.59 13.88
C ASP A 54 -12.31 -4.25 12.39
N PHE A 55 -11.09 -4.05 11.87
CA PHE A 55 -10.80 -3.63 10.49
C PHE A 55 -10.25 -4.76 9.59
N GLY A 56 -10.24 -6.00 10.02
CA GLY A 56 -9.73 -7.12 9.21
C GLY A 56 -8.25 -7.03 8.85
N ILE A 57 -7.47 -6.24 9.59
CA ILE A 57 -6.02 -6.16 9.44
C ILE A 57 -5.34 -7.41 10.02
N SER A 58 -4.23 -7.80 9.42
CA SER A 58 -3.44 -8.93 9.89
C SER A 58 -1.94 -8.69 9.77
N LEU A 59 -1.20 -9.25 10.68
CA LEU A 59 0.26 -9.31 10.64
C LEU A 59 0.67 -10.69 10.12
N VAL A 60 1.40 -10.70 9.01
CA VAL A 60 1.85 -11.94 8.36
C VAL A 60 3.34 -12.10 8.61
N PRO A 61 3.76 -13.13 9.34
CA PRO A 61 5.15 -13.47 9.49
C PRO A 61 5.67 -14.06 8.17
N ILE A 62 6.51 -13.31 7.45
CA ILE A 62 7.17 -13.80 6.23
C ILE A 62 8.43 -14.58 6.60
N GLN A 63 9.20 -14.06 7.56
CA GLN A 63 10.39 -14.66 8.11
C GLN A 63 10.47 -14.32 9.59
N THR A 64 10.48 -15.34 10.43
CA THR A 64 10.50 -15.19 11.90
C THR A 64 11.85 -15.53 12.52
N GLY A 65 12.71 -16.23 11.77
CA GLY A 65 14.06 -16.58 12.19
C GLY A 65 15.02 -15.39 12.15
N GLY A 66 16.15 -15.54 12.85
CA GLY A 66 17.22 -14.57 12.88
C GLY A 66 17.40 -13.90 14.24
N SER A 67 18.55 -13.28 14.44
CA SER A 67 18.95 -12.63 15.69
C SER A 67 18.65 -11.13 15.71
N ARG A 68 18.31 -10.57 14.55
CA ARG A 68 18.08 -9.14 14.38
C ARG A 68 16.68 -8.72 14.82
N ARG A 69 16.52 -7.40 15.04
CA ARG A 69 15.21 -6.83 15.36
C ARG A 69 14.23 -6.97 14.19
N PRO A 70 12.93 -7.24 14.45
CA PRO A 70 11.91 -7.34 13.42
C PRO A 70 11.81 -6.08 12.55
N PHE A 71 11.72 -6.26 11.25
CA PHE A 71 11.34 -5.20 10.31
C PHE A 71 9.88 -5.33 9.96
N PHE A 72 9.08 -4.32 10.28
CA PHE A 72 7.66 -4.26 9.97
C PHE A 72 7.44 -3.51 8.66
N TYR A 73 6.90 -4.20 7.69
CA TYR A 73 6.74 -3.67 6.34
C TYR A 73 5.26 -3.59 5.93
N LEU A 74 4.83 -2.38 5.57
CA LEU A 74 3.49 -2.11 5.11
C LEU A 74 3.47 -1.99 3.59
N HIS A 75 2.71 -2.88 2.95
CA HIS A 75 2.39 -2.70 1.54
C HIS A 75 0.88 -2.66 1.35
N VAL A 76 0.41 -1.88 0.38
CA VAL A 76 -1.03 -1.63 0.18
C VAL A 76 -1.55 -2.36 -1.04
N HIS A 77 -0.92 -3.48 -1.41
CA HIS A 77 -1.47 -4.32 -2.47
C HIS A 77 -2.47 -5.33 -1.91
N TRP A 78 -3.73 -5.09 -2.22
CA TRP A 78 -4.85 -5.98 -1.92
C TRP A 78 -4.76 -7.30 -2.69
N ILE A 79 -4.02 -7.34 -3.80
CA ILE A 79 -3.89 -8.50 -4.67
C ILE A 79 -2.41 -8.88 -4.76
N GLY A 80 -2.03 -10.05 -4.23
CA GLY A 80 -0.70 -10.65 -4.41
C GLY A 80 0.47 -10.03 -3.62
N GLY A 81 0.22 -9.09 -2.71
CA GLY A 81 1.28 -8.37 -2.01
C GLY A 81 2.23 -9.22 -1.15
N ALA A 82 1.77 -10.35 -0.62
CA ALA A 82 2.61 -11.26 0.14
C ALA A 82 3.72 -11.88 -0.74
N PHE A 83 3.48 -12.08 -2.04
CA PHE A 83 4.45 -12.70 -2.94
C PHE A 83 5.75 -11.90 -3.07
N TYR A 84 5.65 -10.59 -3.27
CA TYR A 84 6.83 -9.70 -3.33
C TYR A 84 7.59 -9.66 -2.01
N SER A 85 6.90 -9.82 -0.90
CA SER A 85 7.48 -9.82 0.43
C SER A 85 8.34 -11.05 0.70
N PHE A 86 8.03 -12.21 0.10
CA PHE A 86 8.89 -13.39 0.17
C PHE A 86 10.20 -13.17 -0.58
N SER A 87 10.15 -12.61 -1.79
CA SER A 87 11.35 -12.27 -2.55
C SER A 87 12.19 -11.21 -1.84
N LEU A 88 11.54 -10.24 -1.20
CA LEU A 88 12.22 -9.25 -0.36
C LEU A 88 12.93 -9.92 0.82
N ALA A 89 12.28 -10.83 1.55
CA ALA A 89 12.86 -11.57 2.66
C ALA A 89 14.11 -12.37 2.25
N GLN A 90 14.05 -13.02 1.09
CA GLN A 90 15.20 -13.78 0.57
C GLN A 90 16.45 -12.91 0.38
N VAL A 91 16.30 -11.70 -0.15
CA VAL A 91 17.43 -10.77 -0.36
C VAL A 91 17.88 -10.15 0.95
N LEU A 92 17.00 -9.87 1.91
CA LEU A 92 17.36 -9.36 3.22
C LEU A 92 18.18 -10.38 4.05
N GLY A 93 18.03 -11.66 3.72
CA GLY A 93 18.77 -12.76 4.37
C GLY A 93 18.05 -13.34 5.58
N SER A 94 18.39 -14.58 5.93
CA SER A 94 17.70 -15.38 6.95
C SER A 94 17.79 -14.82 8.38
N ASP A 95 18.73 -13.91 8.62
CA ASP A 95 18.94 -13.29 9.95
C ASP A 95 18.06 -12.06 10.20
N GLN A 96 17.29 -11.58 9.19
CA GLN A 96 16.42 -10.43 9.30
C GLN A 96 14.95 -10.85 9.42
N PRO A 97 14.34 -10.86 10.62
CA PRO A 97 12.91 -11.10 10.73
C PRO A 97 12.11 -10.05 9.96
N LEU A 98 11.15 -10.51 9.16
CA LEU A 98 10.28 -9.67 8.34
C LEU A 98 8.82 -9.99 8.63
N TYR A 99 8.08 -8.98 9.06
CA TYR A 99 6.65 -9.03 9.28
C TYR A 99 5.95 -8.08 8.32
N VAL A 100 5.02 -8.61 7.57
CA VAL A 100 4.22 -7.82 6.63
C VAL A 100 2.86 -7.52 7.24
N ILE A 101 2.51 -6.25 7.22
CA ILE A 101 1.21 -5.79 7.67
C ILE A 101 0.29 -5.71 6.45
N ASN A 102 -0.72 -6.58 6.43
CA ASN A 102 -1.74 -6.53 5.41
C ASN A 102 -2.69 -5.34 5.64
N PRO A 103 -3.09 -4.67 4.57
CA PRO A 103 -4.00 -3.56 4.67
C PRO A 103 -5.39 -3.98 5.18
N ALA A 104 -6.09 -3.04 5.80
CA ALA A 104 -7.47 -3.23 6.19
C ALA A 104 -8.33 -3.60 4.98
N LYS A 105 -9.15 -4.63 5.11
CA LYS A 105 -10.19 -4.93 4.14
C LYS A 105 -11.41 -4.10 4.49
N PHE A 106 -11.86 -3.31 3.54
CA PHE A 106 -13.10 -2.56 3.69
C PHE A 106 -14.19 -3.31 2.95
N ASP A 107 -15.21 -3.75 3.67
CA ASP A 107 -16.42 -4.27 3.04
C ASP A 107 -17.12 -3.12 2.30
N ASP A 108 -17.80 -3.43 1.19
CA ASP A 108 -18.45 -2.45 0.31
C ASP A 108 -19.41 -1.50 1.03
N ALA A 109 -19.95 -1.91 2.18
CA ALA A 109 -20.89 -1.13 2.99
C ALA A 109 -20.22 -0.24 4.05
N GLN A 110 -18.94 -0.46 4.36
CA GLN A 110 -18.27 0.22 5.47
C GLN A 110 -17.61 1.53 5.04
N VAL A 111 -17.60 2.49 5.95
CA VAL A 111 -16.80 3.70 5.83
C VAL A 111 -15.40 3.38 6.37
N PRO A 112 -14.33 3.65 5.60
CA PRO A 112 -12.98 3.35 6.05
C PRO A 112 -12.63 4.18 7.29
N PRO A 113 -11.85 3.63 8.24
CA PRO A 113 -11.34 4.36 9.38
C PRO A 113 -10.41 5.49 8.94
N THR A 114 -10.10 6.41 9.85
CA THR A 114 -9.08 7.44 9.59
C THR A 114 -7.69 6.81 9.52
N ILE A 115 -6.73 7.53 8.94
CA ILE A 115 -5.33 7.09 8.87
C ILE A 115 -4.78 6.86 10.27
N GLU A 116 -5.12 7.74 11.21
CA GLU A 116 -4.70 7.65 12.61
C GLU A 116 -5.28 6.41 13.31
N ALA A 117 -6.55 6.08 13.06
CA ALA A 117 -7.18 4.89 13.63
C ALA A 117 -6.59 3.59 13.04
N MET A 118 -6.29 3.58 11.74
CA MET A 118 -5.59 2.46 11.10
C MET A 118 -4.21 2.28 11.73
N ALA A 119 -3.43 3.35 11.88
CA ALA A 119 -2.10 3.30 12.47
C ALA A 119 -2.14 2.76 13.91
N ALA A 120 -3.08 3.22 14.73
CA ALA A 120 -3.26 2.72 16.10
C ALA A 120 -3.56 1.21 16.14
N ALA A 121 -4.38 0.71 15.21
CA ALA A 121 -4.68 -0.71 15.11
C ALA A 121 -3.44 -1.53 14.68
N TYR A 122 -2.63 -1.01 13.76
CA TYR A 122 -1.38 -1.65 13.35
C TYR A 122 -0.34 -1.69 14.49
N ILE A 123 -0.23 -0.63 15.28
CA ILE A 123 0.64 -0.61 16.47
C ILE A 123 0.28 -1.73 17.45
N LYS A 124 -1.01 -2.00 17.68
CA LYS A 124 -1.43 -3.13 18.53
C LYS A 124 -0.93 -4.47 18.01
N LEU A 125 -1.00 -4.69 16.69
CA LEU A 125 -0.48 -5.90 16.07
C LEU A 125 1.06 -5.99 16.18
N MET A 126 1.76 -4.89 15.93
CA MET A 126 3.21 -4.85 16.04
C MET A 126 3.68 -5.16 17.46
N ARG A 127 2.98 -4.63 18.48
CA ARG A 127 3.29 -4.88 19.89
C ARG A 127 3.08 -6.33 20.34
N SER A 128 2.28 -7.12 19.62
CA SER A 128 2.16 -8.56 19.90
C SER A 128 3.42 -9.34 19.52
N VAL A 129 4.28 -8.78 18.66
CA VAL A 129 5.56 -9.36 18.24
C VAL A 129 6.72 -8.69 18.96
N GLN A 130 6.69 -7.37 19.02
CA GLN A 130 7.71 -6.55 19.68
C GLN A 130 6.99 -5.53 20.59
N PRO A 131 6.90 -5.79 21.89
CA PRO A 131 6.16 -4.94 22.84
C PRO A 131 6.69 -3.52 22.94
N GLU A 132 8.01 -3.34 22.84
CA GLU A 132 8.71 -2.08 23.01
C GLU A 132 9.70 -1.85 21.88
N GLY A 133 9.98 -0.54 21.61
CA GLY A 133 11.01 -0.13 20.65
C GLY A 133 12.43 -0.50 21.10
N PRO A 134 13.42 -0.18 20.28
CA PRO A 134 13.31 0.63 19.06
C PRO A 134 12.78 -0.16 17.86
N TYR A 135 11.81 0.41 17.14
CA TYR A 135 11.16 -0.22 15.98
C TYR A 135 11.89 0.06 14.68
N LEU A 136 11.77 -0.89 13.74
CA LEU A 136 12.19 -0.75 12.34
C LEU A 136 10.93 -0.83 11.46
N LEU A 137 10.63 0.24 10.75
CA LEU A 137 9.39 0.40 9.98
C LEU A 137 9.69 0.71 8.53
N GLY A 138 8.89 0.17 7.64
CA GLY A 138 8.91 0.55 6.23
C GLY A 138 7.55 0.44 5.58
N GLY A 139 7.37 1.18 4.48
CA GLY A 139 6.14 1.10 3.72
C GLY A 139 6.30 1.54 2.27
N PHE A 140 5.59 0.84 1.40
CA PHE A 140 5.51 1.13 -0.04
C PHE A 140 4.20 1.85 -0.37
N CYS A 141 4.26 2.86 -1.23
CA CYS A 141 3.08 3.58 -1.70
C CYS A 141 2.24 4.15 -0.54
N ALA A 142 0.96 3.82 -0.45
CA ALA A 142 0.08 4.19 0.66
C ALA A 142 0.49 3.55 2.00
N GLY A 143 1.21 2.42 1.97
CA GLY A 143 1.85 1.84 3.16
C GLY A 143 2.92 2.75 3.75
N GLY A 144 3.61 3.54 2.93
CA GLY A 144 4.54 4.56 3.41
C GLY A 144 3.85 5.65 4.23
N LEU A 145 2.66 6.09 3.81
CA LEU A 145 1.86 7.06 4.57
C LEU A 145 1.43 6.51 5.94
N LEU A 146 1.03 5.24 5.97
CA LEU A 146 0.67 4.55 7.21
C LEU A 146 1.89 4.34 8.11
N ALA A 147 3.04 3.91 7.56
CA ALA A 147 4.28 3.76 8.31
C ALA A 147 4.72 5.08 8.95
N TYR A 148 4.54 6.19 8.23
CA TYR A 148 4.81 7.53 8.74
C TYR A 148 3.91 7.86 9.94
N GLU A 149 2.60 7.64 9.85
CA GLU A 149 1.67 7.90 10.96
C GLU A 149 1.92 6.96 12.15
N ILE A 150 2.21 5.66 11.91
CA ILE A 150 2.61 4.71 12.97
C ILE A 150 3.83 5.25 13.72
N THR A 151 4.83 5.75 12.99
CA THR A 151 6.04 6.32 13.59
C THR A 151 5.71 7.54 14.46
N GLN A 152 4.82 8.42 14.01
CA GLN A 152 4.38 9.57 14.78
C GLN A 152 3.72 9.16 16.10
N GLN A 153 2.82 8.17 16.06
CA GLN A 153 2.13 7.69 17.24
C GLN A 153 3.05 6.94 18.20
N LEU A 154 3.97 6.11 17.70
CA LEU A 154 4.96 5.43 18.52
C LEU A 154 5.84 6.44 19.26
N ARG A 155 6.36 7.45 18.58
CA ARG A 155 7.16 8.50 19.21
C ARG A 155 6.36 9.32 20.23
N ALA A 156 5.12 9.67 19.92
CA ALA A 156 4.23 10.34 20.85
C ALA A 156 3.98 9.51 22.12
N ALA A 157 4.06 8.18 22.02
CA ALA A 157 3.98 7.24 23.13
C ALA A 157 5.34 6.96 23.80
N GLY A 158 6.39 7.73 23.51
CA GLY A 158 7.72 7.57 24.09
C GLY A 158 8.53 6.40 23.52
N GLN A 159 8.08 5.77 22.44
CA GLN A 159 8.77 4.64 21.82
C GLN A 159 9.79 5.11 20.79
N ALA A 160 10.97 4.51 20.78
CA ALA A 160 11.99 4.78 19.77
C ALA A 160 11.65 4.10 18.44
N VAL A 161 11.92 4.81 17.33
CA VAL A 161 11.92 4.28 15.98
C VAL A 161 13.27 4.62 15.37
N ASP A 162 14.10 3.60 15.18
CA ASP A 162 15.46 3.75 14.68
C ASP A 162 15.52 3.85 13.15
N LEU A 163 14.53 3.28 12.46
CA LEU A 163 14.46 3.33 11.01
C LEU A 163 13.01 3.50 10.54
N LEU A 164 12.78 4.54 9.77
CA LEU A 164 11.57 4.73 8.97
C LEU A 164 11.96 4.75 7.49
N VAL A 165 11.50 3.74 6.74
CA VAL A 165 11.75 3.63 5.30
C VAL A 165 10.47 3.90 4.52
N LEU A 166 10.52 4.87 3.62
CA LEU A 166 9.41 5.19 2.70
C LEU A 166 9.82 4.84 1.28
N ILE A 167 9.16 3.84 0.70
CA ILE A 167 9.47 3.35 -0.65
C ILE A 167 8.40 3.88 -1.61
N ASP A 168 8.81 4.78 -2.48
CA ASP A 168 7.95 5.49 -3.44
C ASP A 168 6.57 5.83 -2.87
N PRO A 169 6.54 6.48 -1.69
CA PRO A 169 5.32 6.67 -0.91
C PRO A 169 4.32 7.54 -1.64
N MET A 170 3.04 7.24 -1.43
CA MET A 170 1.98 8.11 -1.90
C MET A 170 2.13 9.50 -1.29
N ALA A 171 2.06 10.52 -2.14
CA ALA A 171 1.97 11.89 -1.66
C ALA A 171 0.73 12.06 -0.77
N GLY A 172 0.81 12.94 0.21
CA GLY A 172 -0.36 13.30 1.00
C GLY A 172 -1.44 13.95 0.14
N PRO A 173 -2.57 14.28 0.73
CA PRO A 173 -3.71 14.75 -0.02
C PRO A 173 -3.37 16.04 -0.75
N ILE A 174 -3.40 15.99 -2.09
CA ILE A 174 -3.32 17.21 -2.91
C ILE A 174 -4.45 18.16 -2.50
N ARG A 175 -4.23 19.45 -2.66
CA ARG A 175 -5.20 20.49 -2.26
C ARG A 175 -6.63 20.19 -2.70
N LEU A 176 -6.81 19.70 -3.93
CA LEU A 176 -8.13 19.35 -4.44
C LEU A 176 -8.79 18.22 -3.65
N ILE A 177 -8.09 17.14 -3.35
CA ILE A 177 -8.63 16.00 -2.60
C ILE A 177 -9.06 16.44 -1.20
N ARG A 178 -8.25 17.29 -0.55
CA ARG A 178 -8.62 17.87 0.75
C ARG A 178 -9.86 18.76 0.66
N LEU A 179 -9.95 19.61 -0.37
CA LEU A 179 -11.10 20.46 -0.59
C LEU A 179 -12.35 19.64 -0.85
N LEU A 180 -12.28 18.62 -1.73
CA LEU A 180 -13.40 17.72 -2.00
C LEU A 180 -13.85 16.97 -0.75
N GLY A 181 -12.92 16.39 -0.01
CA GLY A 181 -13.22 15.68 1.23
C GLY A 181 -13.80 16.60 2.32
N GLY A 182 -13.21 17.76 2.50
CA GLY A 182 -13.68 18.77 3.46
C GLY A 182 -15.06 19.32 3.10
N PHE A 183 -15.29 19.63 1.82
CA PHE A 183 -16.58 20.06 1.32
C PHE A 183 -17.66 19.00 1.55
N THR A 184 -17.35 17.76 1.14
CA THR A 184 -18.30 16.65 1.31
C THR A 184 -18.70 16.43 2.76
N ARG A 185 -17.74 16.48 3.68
CA ARG A 185 -18.04 16.33 5.12
C ARG A 185 -18.86 17.50 5.65
N ARG A 186 -18.49 18.74 5.33
CA ARG A 186 -19.21 19.93 5.80
C ARG A 186 -20.65 19.95 5.32
N VAL A 187 -20.86 19.79 4.01
CA VAL A 187 -22.20 19.77 3.41
C VAL A 187 -22.98 18.55 3.87
N GLY A 188 -22.31 17.37 3.91
CA GLY A 188 -22.93 16.15 4.38
C GLY A 188 -23.42 16.24 5.83
N ASN A 189 -22.64 16.85 6.72
CA ASN A 189 -23.04 17.08 8.10
C ASN A 189 -24.21 18.09 8.20
N LEU A 190 -24.15 19.17 7.42
CA LEU A 190 -25.25 20.15 7.36
C LEU A 190 -26.55 19.49 6.91
N LEU A 191 -26.50 18.62 5.92
CA LEU A 191 -27.63 17.87 5.39
C LEU A 191 -27.97 16.60 6.20
N ARG A 192 -27.28 16.37 7.32
CA ARG A 192 -27.44 15.18 8.17
C ARG A 192 -27.30 13.85 7.40
N LEU A 193 -26.44 13.82 6.40
CA LEU A 193 -26.16 12.59 5.65
C LEU A 193 -25.33 11.61 6.49
N SER A 194 -25.65 10.32 6.39
CA SER A 194 -24.82 9.28 7.01
C SER A 194 -23.40 9.30 6.44
N PRO A 195 -22.38 8.87 7.20
CA PRO A 195 -21.00 8.79 6.73
C PRO A 195 -20.85 7.99 5.43
N ALA A 196 -21.64 6.93 5.24
CA ALA A 196 -21.65 6.13 4.02
C ALA A 196 -22.13 6.95 2.80
N LYS A 197 -23.16 7.77 2.95
CA LYS A 197 -23.64 8.67 1.89
C LYS A 197 -22.63 9.77 1.58
N GLN A 198 -21.92 10.29 2.59
CA GLN A 198 -20.83 11.25 2.38
C GLN A 198 -19.69 10.64 1.57
N LEU A 199 -19.30 9.40 1.88
CA LEU A 199 -18.31 8.66 1.09
C LEU A 199 -18.78 8.50 -0.37
N ASP A 200 -20.04 8.09 -0.60
CA ASP A 200 -20.59 7.94 -1.95
C ASP A 200 -20.53 9.25 -2.75
N TRP A 201 -20.83 10.37 -2.12
CA TRP A 201 -20.72 11.69 -2.74
C TRP A 201 -19.27 12.02 -3.10
N PHE A 202 -18.34 11.77 -2.18
CA PHE A 202 -16.93 11.99 -2.43
C PHE A 202 -16.42 11.17 -3.61
N LEU A 203 -16.76 9.87 -3.65
CA LEU A 203 -16.34 8.98 -4.73
C LEU A 203 -16.84 9.46 -6.10
N ARG A 204 -18.10 9.91 -6.18
CA ARG A 204 -18.66 10.46 -7.42
C ARG A 204 -17.99 11.77 -7.83
N MET A 205 -17.81 12.71 -6.90
CA MET A 205 -17.11 13.98 -7.21
C MET A 205 -15.66 13.73 -7.63
N ARG A 206 -14.96 12.84 -6.95
CA ARG A 206 -13.59 12.44 -7.33
C ARG A 206 -13.57 11.82 -8.72
N TYR A 207 -14.48 10.92 -9.05
CA TYR A 207 -14.61 10.33 -10.38
C TYR A 207 -14.80 11.40 -11.46
N VAL A 208 -15.76 12.30 -11.29
CA VAL A 208 -16.00 13.40 -12.22
C VAL A 208 -14.77 14.30 -12.37
N SER A 209 -14.12 14.66 -11.26
CA SER A 209 -12.92 15.50 -11.29
C SER A 209 -11.77 14.85 -12.07
N ARG A 210 -11.64 13.52 -12.05
CA ARG A 210 -10.62 12.77 -12.82
C ARG A 210 -10.94 12.77 -14.31
N ILE A 211 -12.21 12.55 -14.69
CA ILE A 211 -12.63 12.62 -16.10
C ILE A 211 -12.37 14.00 -16.67
N LEU A 212 -12.77 15.06 -15.95
CA LEU A 212 -12.60 16.45 -16.41
C LEU A 212 -11.13 16.83 -16.57
N ARG A 213 -10.24 16.28 -15.75
CA ARG A 213 -8.79 16.53 -15.86
C ARG A 213 -8.09 15.74 -16.95
N ARG A 214 -8.76 14.83 -17.64
CA ARG A 214 -8.16 13.91 -18.62
C ARG A 214 -6.85 13.28 -18.11
N SER A 215 -6.80 12.97 -16.83
CA SER A 215 -5.60 12.40 -16.21
C SER A 215 -5.28 11.05 -16.82
N LYS A 216 -4.09 10.91 -17.42
CA LYS A 216 -3.53 9.64 -17.94
C LYS A 216 -2.94 8.78 -16.82
N ASP A 217 -3.41 8.92 -15.61
CA ASP A 217 -2.95 8.17 -14.45
C ASP A 217 -3.31 6.67 -14.62
N GLU A 218 -2.36 5.77 -14.35
CA GLU A 218 -2.53 4.29 -14.45
C GLU A 218 -3.78 3.80 -13.70
N ASN A 219 -4.07 4.40 -12.57
CA ASN A 219 -5.26 4.13 -11.79
C ASN A 219 -6.57 4.52 -12.52
N THR A 220 -6.52 5.42 -13.53
CA THR A 220 -7.66 5.76 -14.39
C THR A 220 -8.00 4.60 -15.30
N GLU A 221 -7.02 3.87 -15.80
CA GLU A 221 -7.24 2.70 -16.66
C GLU A 221 -7.89 1.56 -15.86
N HIS A 222 -7.43 1.29 -14.64
CA HIS A 222 -8.07 0.32 -13.76
C HIS A 222 -9.53 0.65 -13.48
N VAL A 223 -9.82 1.92 -13.11
CA VAL A 223 -11.20 2.39 -12.88
C VAL A 223 -12.03 2.28 -14.16
N ASN A 224 -11.50 2.64 -15.31
CA ASN A 224 -12.19 2.52 -16.60
C ASN A 224 -12.50 1.05 -16.94
N LYS A 225 -11.61 0.12 -16.60
CA LYS A 225 -11.83 -1.32 -16.79
C LYS A 225 -12.95 -1.83 -15.88
N LEU A 226 -12.93 -1.45 -14.61
CA LEU A 226 -14.01 -1.77 -13.66
C LEU A 226 -15.36 -1.19 -14.13
N MET A 227 -15.36 0.05 -14.64
CA MET A 227 -16.56 0.71 -15.15
C MET A 227 -17.10 0.07 -16.41
N ARG A 228 -16.23 -0.38 -17.33
CA ARG A 228 -16.65 -1.14 -18.51
C ARG A 228 -17.33 -2.44 -18.09
N ARG A 229 -16.68 -3.22 -17.23
CA ARG A 229 -17.24 -4.47 -16.72
C ARG A 229 -18.57 -4.25 -16.03
N TRP A 230 -18.67 -3.25 -15.15
CA TRP A 230 -19.93 -2.95 -14.46
C TRP A 230 -21.04 -2.52 -15.43
N ARG A 231 -20.73 -1.73 -16.45
CA ARG A 231 -21.69 -1.35 -17.50
C ARG A 231 -22.20 -2.55 -18.26
N ASP A 232 -21.32 -3.48 -18.62
CA ASP A 232 -21.65 -4.68 -19.37
C ASP A 232 -22.56 -5.62 -18.54
N GLU A 233 -22.34 -5.68 -17.24
CA GLU A 233 -23.18 -6.43 -16.27
C GLU A 233 -24.53 -5.73 -15.99
N HIS A 234 -24.64 -4.41 -16.16
CA HIS A 234 -25.83 -3.60 -15.81
C HIS A 234 -26.27 -2.64 -16.92
N PRO A 235 -26.59 -3.12 -18.13
CA PRO A 235 -26.83 -2.24 -19.29
C PRO A 235 -28.02 -1.30 -19.13
N ARG A 236 -29.05 -1.68 -18.34
CA ARG A 236 -30.25 -0.86 -18.11
C ARG A 236 -30.07 0.26 -17.06
N ARG A 237 -28.94 0.30 -16.36
CA ARG A 237 -28.64 1.27 -15.28
C ARG A 237 -27.54 2.25 -15.67
N PHE A 238 -27.25 2.38 -16.95
CA PHE A 238 -26.21 3.27 -17.43
C PHE A 238 -26.55 4.73 -17.09
N SER A 239 -25.69 5.36 -16.32
CA SER A 239 -25.67 6.80 -16.11
C SER A 239 -24.27 7.33 -16.36
N LEU A 240 -24.14 8.61 -16.74
CA LEU A 240 -22.84 9.28 -16.95
C LEU A 240 -21.95 9.23 -15.69
N ILE A 241 -22.56 9.13 -14.53
CA ILE A 241 -21.86 8.96 -13.25
C ILE A 241 -22.20 7.58 -12.71
N PRO A 242 -21.18 6.72 -12.47
CA PRO A 242 -21.40 5.37 -11.97
C PRO A 242 -22.15 5.34 -10.63
N ALA A 243 -22.87 4.25 -10.41
CA ALA A 243 -23.46 3.99 -9.10
C ALA A 243 -22.37 3.89 -8.01
N ALA A 244 -22.69 4.29 -6.79
CA ALA A 244 -21.75 4.31 -5.68
C ALA A 244 -21.13 2.92 -5.41
N GLY A 245 -21.92 1.84 -5.49
CA GLY A 245 -21.42 0.48 -5.31
C GLY A 245 -20.32 0.09 -6.30
N ALA A 246 -20.41 0.54 -7.55
CA ALA A 246 -19.35 0.31 -8.53
C ALA A 246 -18.07 1.10 -8.20
N LEU A 247 -18.21 2.34 -7.71
CA LEU A 247 -17.06 3.16 -7.29
C LEU A 247 -16.40 2.65 -6.00
N ARG A 248 -17.15 1.98 -5.14
CA ARG A 248 -16.64 1.36 -3.91
C ARG A 248 -15.75 0.11 -4.17
N GLN A 249 -15.77 -0.44 -5.36
CA GLN A 249 -14.83 -1.51 -5.75
C GLN A 249 -13.39 -0.97 -5.97
N ASP A 250 -13.22 0.34 -6.14
CA ASP A 250 -11.91 1.00 -6.16
C ASP A 250 -11.45 1.28 -4.72
N TRP A 251 -10.75 0.31 -4.11
CA TRP A 251 -10.21 0.44 -2.76
C TRP A 251 -9.28 1.68 -2.59
N MET A 252 -8.53 2.04 -3.65
CA MET A 252 -7.68 3.24 -3.61
C MET A 252 -8.54 4.51 -3.49
N ALA A 253 -9.69 4.57 -4.18
CA ALA A 253 -10.61 5.69 -4.03
C ALA A 253 -11.19 5.77 -2.61
N ILE A 254 -11.50 4.62 -2.00
CA ILE A 254 -11.96 4.53 -0.61
C ILE A 254 -10.84 4.99 0.35
N PHE A 255 -9.62 4.50 0.16
CA PHE A 255 -8.47 4.91 0.98
C PHE A 255 -8.20 6.41 0.87
N VAL A 256 -8.33 6.99 -0.32
CA VAL A 256 -8.18 8.45 -0.55
C VAL A 256 -9.22 9.27 0.23
N TRP A 257 -10.39 8.72 0.55
CA TRP A 257 -11.33 9.37 1.47
C TRP A 257 -10.72 9.58 2.87
N SER A 258 -10.09 8.54 3.44
CA SER A 258 -9.37 8.66 4.72
C SER A 258 -8.21 9.64 4.62
N VAL A 259 -7.40 9.53 3.57
CA VAL A 259 -6.29 10.45 3.29
C VAL A 259 -6.76 11.90 3.15
N SER A 260 -7.96 12.16 2.61
CA SER A 260 -8.48 13.52 2.41
C SER A 260 -8.65 14.32 3.69
N ALA A 261 -8.76 13.67 4.83
CA ALA A 261 -8.86 14.30 6.16
C ALA A 261 -7.52 14.30 6.91
N TYR A 262 -6.57 13.50 6.47
CA TYR A 262 -5.30 13.33 7.17
C TYR A 262 -4.40 14.57 7.07
N LEU A 263 -3.86 14.98 8.20
CA LEU A 263 -2.92 16.08 8.33
C LEU A 263 -1.68 15.57 9.05
N PRO A 264 -0.64 15.14 8.32
CA PRO A 264 0.58 14.68 8.94
C PRO A 264 1.25 15.81 9.73
N ARG A 265 1.75 15.47 10.89
CA ARG A 265 2.61 16.36 11.67
C ARG A 265 4.02 16.34 11.08
N GLN A 266 4.78 17.38 11.34
CA GLN A 266 6.20 17.40 10.97
C GLN A 266 6.97 16.32 11.73
N TYR A 267 7.92 15.67 11.06
CA TYR A 267 8.73 14.59 11.62
C TYR A 267 10.18 15.01 11.74
N ALA A 268 10.67 15.08 12.97
CA ALA A 268 12.05 15.46 13.29
C ALA A 268 13.02 14.27 13.39
N GLY A 269 12.58 13.03 13.18
CA GLY A 269 13.41 11.84 13.22
C GLY A 269 14.06 11.51 11.88
N LYS A 270 14.97 10.56 11.90
CA LYS A 270 15.62 10.06 10.68
C LYS A 270 14.61 9.33 9.79
N MET A 271 14.61 9.65 8.51
CA MET A 271 13.77 9.03 7.50
C MET A 271 14.62 8.65 6.28
N THR A 272 14.45 7.44 5.81
CA THR A 272 15.06 6.96 4.57
C THR A 272 14.00 6.91 3.48
N TYR A 273 14.23 7.60 2.39
CA TYR A 273 13.31 7.70 1.28
C TYR A 273 13.90 7.03 0.03
N PHE A 274 13.21 6.03 -0.47
CA PHE A 274 13.51 5.40 -1.75
C PHE A 274 12.51 5.89 -2.78
N PHE A 275 12.98 6.46 -3.87
CA PHE A 275 12.11 6.85 -4.97
C PHE A 275 12.46 6.12 -6.26
N ALA A 276 11.44 5.79 -7.04
CA ALA A 276 11.61 5.20 -8.35
C ALA A 276 12.09 6.27 -9.34
N ARG A 277 13.20 5.99 -10.05
CA ARG A 277 13.89 6.96 -10.93
C ARG A 277 12.98 7.52 -12.00
N ASP A 278 12.15 6.67 -12.60
CA ASP A 278 11.32 7.02 -13.75
C ASP A 278 10.00 7.69 -13.33
N ASN A 279 9.83 7.90 -12.02
CA ASN A 279 8.65 8.51 -11.45
C ASN A 279 8.92 9.97 -11.08
N HIS A 280 9.04 10.84 -12.08
CA HIS A 280 9.33 12.27 -11.94
C HIS A 280 8.17 13.09 -11.37
N ASP A 281 7.47 12.59 -10.38
CA ASP A 281 6.26 13.22 -9.91
C ASP A 281 6.48 14.20 -8.74
N SER A 282 5.54 15.11 -8.55
CA SER A 282 5.43 16.08 -7.46
C SER A 282 5.39 15.47 -6.04
N ARG A 283 5.46 14.15 -5.92
CA ARG A 283 5.49 13.40 -4.65
C ARG A 283 6.64 13.80 -3.76
N ASN A 284 7.81 14.02 -4.34
CA ASN A 284 9.02 14.45 -3.62
C ASN A 284 8.84 15.80 -2.93
N LEU A 285 8.13 16.74 -3.57
CA LEU A 285 7.86 18.07 -3.02
C LEU A 285 6.95 18.03 -1.79
N TRP A 286 6.05 17.06 -1.70
CA TRP A 286 5.18 16.92 -0.55
C TRP A 286 5.92 16.38 0.67
N TRP A 287 6.71 15.31 0.48
CA TRP A 287 7.49 14.70 1.55
C TRP A 287 8.58 15.62 2.10
N GLY A 288 9.20 16.44 1.26
CA GLY A 288 10.14 17.48 1.68
C GLY A 288 9.52 18.58 2.56
N LYS A 289 8.18 18.69 2.60
CA LYS A 289 7.49 19.65 3.49
C LYS A 289 7.15 19.09 4.86
N VAL A 290 7.11 17.77 5.01
CA VAL A 290 6.70 17.09 6.27
C VAL A 290 7.88 16.52 7.03
N ALA A 291 9.07 16.46 6.42
CA ALA A 291 10.30 16.03 7.07
C ALA A 291 11.32 17.21 7.10
N GLU A 292 12.10 17.27 8.15
CA GLU A 292 13.27 18.15 8.20
C GLU A 292 14.33 17.63 7.23
N THR A 293 14.78 18.45 6.30
CA THR A 293 15.67 18.04 5.20
C THR A 293 16.99 17.44 5.67
N GLU A 294 17.49 17.85 6.83
CA GLU A 294 18.73 17.35 7.41
C GLU A 294 18.63 15.88 7.91
N ASN A 295 17.43 15.42 8.15
CA ASN A 295 17.16 14.08 8.69
C ASN A 295 16.68 13.08 7.63
N VAL A 296 16.75 13.43 6.34
CA VAL A 296 16.25 12.58 5.24
C VAL A 296 17.41 12.05 4.43
N GLU A 297 17.58 10.74 4.43
CA GLU A 297 18.45 10.04 3.49
C GLU A 297 17.63 9.66 2.25
N ILE A 298 18.10 10.02 1.05
CA ILE A 298 17.38 9.76 -0.22
C ILE A 298 18.17 8.78 -1.08
N TYR A 299 17.50 7.72 -1.51
CA TYR A 299 18.04 6.71 -2.42
C TYR A 299 17.19 6.65 -3.69
N CYS A 300 17.84 6.50 -4.84
CA CYS A 300 17.18 6.33 -6.13
C CYS A 300 17.22 4.85 -6.54
N VAL A 301 16.06 4.27 -6.79
CA VAL A 301 15.92 2.89 -7.29
C VAL A 301 15.55 2.95 -8.77
N PRO A 302 16.14 2.10 -9.63
CA PRO A 302 15.75 2.05 -11.04
C PRO A 302 14.26 1.73 -11.23
N GLY A 303 13.71 2.13 -12.38
CA GLY A 303 12.36 1.80 -12.81
C GLY A 303 11.27 2.73 -12.31
N THR A 304 10.04 2.30 -12.58
CA THR A 304 8.79 3.00 -12.22
C THR A 304 8.29 2.60 -10.83
N HIS A 305 7.19 3.20 -10.39
CA HIS A 305 6.48 2.82 -9.17
C HIS A 305 6.21 1.31 -9.04
N GLU A 306 5.85 0.65 -10.14
CA GLU A 306 5.59 -0.78 -10.15
C GLU A 306 6.87 -1.61 -10.32
N THR A 307 7.76 -1.21 -11.23
CA THR A 307 8.93 -2.01 -11.57
C THR A 307 10.03 -1.96 -10.51
N CYS A 308 10.10 -0.91 -9.69
CA CYS A 308 11.08 -0.83 -8.60
C CYS A 308 10.94 -1.96 -7.55
N ARG A 309 9.75 -2.53 -7.39
CA ARG A 309 9.46 -3.65 -6.49
C ARG A 309 9.30 -5.01 -7.19
N THR A 310 9.37 -5.05 -8.51
CA THR A 310 9.28 -6.28 -9.31
C THR A 310 10.58 -6.57 -10.04
N GLU A 311 10.87 -5.85 -11.10
CA GLU A 311 12.06 -6.03 -11.93
C GLU A 311 13.34 -5.62 -11.19
N TYR A 312 13.28 -4.52 -10.44
CA TYR A 312 14.39 -3.95 -9.68
C TYR A 312 14.31 -4.23 -8.17
N LEU A 313 13.53 -5.25 -7.78
CA LEU A 313 13.39 -5.63 -6.37
C LEU A 313 14.74 -5.95 -5.72
N HIS A 314 15.66 -6.55 -6.45
CA HIS A 314 16.98 -6.89 -5.93
C HIS A 314 17.78 -5.63 -5.54
N ASP A 315 17.79 -4.62 -6.39
CA ASP A 315 18.47 -3.35 -6.13
C ASP A 315 17.87 -2.64 -4.92
N LEU A 316 16.51 -2.56 -4.87
CA LEU A 316 15.80 -2.03 -3.73
C LEU A 316 16.15 -2.77 -2.43
N ALA A 317 16.12 -4.09 -2.46
CA ALA A 317 16.35 -4.91 -1.29
C ALA A 317 17.79 -4.86 -0.78
N GLN A 318 18.78 -4.77 -1.69
CA GLN A 318 20.17 -4.54 -1.30
C GLN A 318 20.35 -3.22 -0.56
N GLN A 319 19.82 -2.13 -1.11
CA GLN A 319 19.88 -0.82 -0.48
C GLN A 319 19.16 -0.82 0.89
N LEU A 320 17.98 -1.43 0.96
CA LEU A 320 17.23 -1.59 2.20
C LEU A 320 18.02 -2.42 3.23
N SER A 321 18.69 -3.49 2.81
CA SER A 321 19.54 -4.30 3.67
C SER A 321 20.68 -3.48 4.29
N LEU A 322 21.30 -2.58 3.52
CA LEU A 322 22.33 -1.67 4.04
C LEU A 322 21.76 -0.72 5.10
N CYS A 323 20.59 -0.14 4.86
CA CYS A 323 19.92 0.72 5.84
C CYS A 323 19.57 -0.03 7.14
N LEU A 324 19.05 -1.26 7.01
CA LEU A 324 18.73 -2.11 8.16
C LEU A 324 19.99 -2.50 8.97
N ARG A 325 21.08 -2.85 8.28
CA ARG A 325 22.36 -3.17 8.95
C ARG A 325 22.92 -1.96 9.70
N LYS A 326 22.92 -0.78 9.07
CA LYS A 326 23.46 0.45 9.65
C LYS A 326 22.88 0.79 11.05
N VAL A 327 21.60 0.48 11.27
CA VAL A 327 20.90 0.80 12.53
C VAL A 327 20.87 -0.38 13.52
N GLN A 328 21.39 -1.54 13.16
CA GLN A 328 21.40 -2.75 13.99
C GLN A 328 22.81 -3.20 14.39
N VAL A 329 23.85 -2.54 13.88
CA VAL A 329 25.23 -2.74 14.32
C VAL A 329 25.48 -1.81 15.50
N LEU A 330 25.10 -2.24 16.66
CA LEU A 330 25.55 -1.72 17.97
C LEU A 330 25.72 -2.87 18.94
#